data_cc0705ec6cee77ee293c1de2bdc8a24d
#
_entry.id   cc0705ec6cee77ee293c1de2bdc8a24d
#
_cell.length_a   1.000
_cell.length_b   1.000
_cell.length_c   1.000
_cell.angle_alpha   90.00
_cell.angle_beta   90.00
_cell.angle_gamma   90.00
#
_symmetry.space_group_name_H-M   'P 1'
#
loop_
_entity.id
_entity.type
_entity.pdbx_description
1 polymer ?
#
loop_
_entity_poly.entity_id
_entity_poly.type
_entity_poly.pdbx_seq_one_letter_code
_entity_poly.pdbx_strand_id
1 'polypeptide(L)'
;SAASDVYKRQAGKKVAELMPHLPQLADRVIVEMTAENLRGHDIVFLGLPHGHSAAIAQYVGPQTTVIDCAADFRLRNKTDWDAFYGGEYAGHWPYGIPEIPGNREVLRHANRVAVPGCFPTAVTLAGLPAVAHELIKPSLSVIAITGVSGAGKKASVAQLGAETMGNLKAYKPCLLYTSDAADERSS
;
A
#
# COMPACT_ATOMS: atom_id res chain seq x y z
N SER A 1 19.18 0.03 -7.33
CA SER A 1 18.44 0.55 -6.18
C SER A 1 18.21 -0.55 -5.14
N ALA A 2 18.21 -0.21 -3.86
CA ALA A 2 18.19 -1.17 -2.75
C ALA A 2 16.98 -2.13 -2.76
N ALA A 3 15.84 -1.73 -3.33
CA ALA A 3 14.65 -2.56 -3.40
C ALA A 3 14.77 -3.69 -4.42
N SER A 4 15.32 -3.44 -5.61
CA SER A 4 15.54 -4.49 -6.61
C SER A 4 16.56 -5.53 -6.14
N ASP A 5 17.50 -5.12 -5.28
CA ASP A 5 18.51 -6.02 -4.72
C ASP A 5 17.93 -6.97 -3.65
N VAL A 6 16.94 -6.54 -2.87
CA VAL A 6 16.29 -7.40 -1.87
C VAL A 6 15.53 -8.54 -2.56
N TYR A 7 14.79 -8.26 -3.61
CA TYR A 7 14.02 -9.29 -4.34
C TYR A 7 14.93 -10.21 -5.16
N LYS A 8 15.92 -9.68 -5.84
CA LYS A 8 16.93 -10.48 -6.57
C LYS A 8 17.71 -11.43 -5.67
N ARG A 9 17.97 -11.05 -4.41
CA ARG A 9 18.67 -11.90 -3.43
C ARG A 9 17.83 -13.05 -2.88
N GLN A 10 16.52 -13.04 -3.08
CA GLN A 10 15.61 -14.08 -2.58
C GLN A 10 15.28 -15.13 -3.63
N ALA A 11 15.41 -14.80 -4.90
CA ALA A 11 15.19 -15.75 -5.98
C ALA A 11 16.11 -16.96 -5.84
N GLY A 12 15.57 -18.16 -6.08
CA GLY A 12 16.26 -19.43 -5.92
C GLY A 12 16.25 -20.01 -4.50
N LYS A 13 15.81 -19.26 -3.49
CA LYS A 13 15.68 -19.76 -2.11
C LYS A 13 14.34 -20.45 -1.90
N LYS A 14 14.31 -21.45 -1.01
CA LYS A 14 13.06 -22.04 -0.55
C LYS A 14 12.30 -21.07 0.36
N VAL A 15 10.97 -21.11 0.30
CA VAL A 15 10.12 -20.30 1.19
C VAL A 15 10.40 -20.61 2.66
N ALA A 16 10.69 -21.86 3.02
CA ALA A 16 11.06 -22.25 4.38
C ALA A 16 12.24 -21.46 4.96
N GLU A 17 13.20 -21.06 4.14
CA GLU A 17 14.37 -20.29 4.58
C GLU A 17 14.05 -18.85 5.00
N LEU A 18 13.02 -18.26 4.39
CA LEU A 18 12.67 -16.85 4.59
C LEU A 18 11.38 -16.68 5.40
N MET A 19 10.48 -17.67 5.34
CA MET A 19 9.15 -17.64 5.94
C MET A 19 8.85 -18.96 6.64
N PRO A 20 9.58 -19.35 7.70
CA PRO A 20 9.42 -20.63 8.38
C PRO A 20 8.04 -20.80 9.02
N HIS A 21 7.28 -19.72 9.18
CA HIS A 21 5.92 -19.72 9.69
C HIS A 21 4.86 -20.14 8.66
N LEU A 22 5.27 -20.43 7.41
CA LEU A 22 4.39 -20.89 6.32
C LEU A 22 4.76 -22.32 5.89
N PRO A 23 4.53 -23.35 6.75
CA PRO A 23 4.95 -24.71 6.46
C PRO A 23 4.30 -25.30 5.20
N GLN A 24 3.10 -24.84 4.82
CA GLN A 24 2.40 -25.30 3.62
C GLN A 24 3.10 -24.90 2.32
N LEU A 25 3.97 -23.90 2.37
CA LEU A 25 4.73 -23.39 1.23
C LEU A 25 6.23 -23.69 1.34
N ALA A 26 6.65 -24.45 2.33
CA ALA A 26 8.06 -24.66 2.71
C ALA A 26 8.95 -25.05 1.53
N ASP A 27 8.50 -25.97 0.69
CA ASP A 27 9.27 -26.50 -0.45
C ASP A 27 9.17 -25.65 -1.73
N ARG A 28 8.34 -24.62 -1.75
CA ARG A 28 8.29 -23.73 -2.89
C ARG A 28 9.56 -22.89 -3.00
N VAL A 29 10.04 -22.74 -4.23
CA VAL A 29 11.20 -21.91 -4.55
C VAL A 29 10.70 -20.53 -5.00
N ILE A 30 11.33 -19.49 -4.47
CA ILE A 30 11.04 -18.11 -4.87
C ILE A 30 11.66 -17.88 -6.26
N VAL A 31 10.84 -17.49 -7.20
CA VAL A 31 11.26 -17.21 -8.57
C VAL A 31 11.54 -15.72 -8.75
N GLU A 32 12.30 -15.39 -9.80
CA GLU A 32 12.52 -14.01 -10.19
C GLU A 32 11.22 -13.35 -10.65
N MET A 33 11.10 -12.06 -10.37
CA MET A 33 9.96 -11.26 -10.80
C MET A 33 10.14 -10.82 -12.26
N THR A 34 9.79 -11.70 -13.18
CA THR A 34 9.85 -11.48 -14.63
C THR A 34 8.44 -11.44 -15.21
N ALA A 35 8.31 -10.86 -16.41
CA ALA A 35 7.04 -10.86 -17.12
C ALA A 35 6.50 -12.27 -17.37
N GLU A 36 7.38 -13.25 -17.58
CA GLU A 36 7.01 -14.65 -17.78
C GLU A 36 6.43 -15.25 -16.51
N ASN A 37 7.10 -15.07 -15.37
CA ASN A 37 6.66 -15.59 -14.07
C ASN A 37 5.41 -14.89 -13.52
N LEU A 38 5.07 -13.70 -14.03
CA LEU A 38 3.84 -12.98 -13.67
C LEU A 38 2.63 -13.35 -14.53
N ARG A 39 2.84 -14.06 -15.64
CA ARG A 39 1.74 -14.49 -16.53
C ARG A 39 1.02 -15.72 -15.96
N GLY A 40 -0.26 -15.85 -16.33
CA GLY A 40 -1.06 -17.04 -16.00
C GLY A 40 -1.56 -17.10 -14.56
N HIS A 41 -1.39 -16.03 -13.79
CA HIS A 41 -2.00 -15.91 -12.47
C HIS A 41 -3.37 -15.24 -12.55
N ASP A 42 -4.32 -15.68 -11.75
CA ASP A 42 -5.63 -15.03 -11.61
C ASP A 42 -5.52 -13.75 -10.81
N ILE A 43 -4.67 -13.75 -9.77
CA ILE A 43 -4.46 -12.62 -8.86
C ILE A 43 -2.97 -12.44 -8.58
N VAL A 44 -2.50 -11.20 -8.63
CA VAL A 44 -1.14 -10.79 -8.25
C VAL A 44 -1.20 -9.70 -7.17
N PHE A 45 -0.55 -9.93 -6.05
CA PHE A 45 -0.33 -8.92 -5.00
C PHE A 45 1.03 -8.28 -5.18
N LEU A 46 1.06 -6.97 -5.31
CA LEU A 46 2.30 -6.18 -5.37
C LEU A 46 2.59 -5.59 -3.97
N GLY A 47 3.56 -6.19 -3.27
CA GLY A 47 4.04 -5.72 -1.96
C GLY A 47 5.39 -5.00 -2.07
N LEU A 48 5.52 -4.09 -3.04
CA LEU A 48 6.77 -3.42 -3.39
C LEU A 48 6.94 -2.10 -2.62
N PRO A 49 8.17 -1.59 -2.48
CA PRO A 49 8.37 -0.22 -2.04
C PRO A 49 7.71 0.77 -3.01
N HIS A 50 7.32 1.93 -2.50
CA HIS A 50 6.74 3.01 -3.31
C HIS A 50 7.64 3.39 -4.50
N GLY A 51 7.05 3.64 -5.65
CA GLY A 51 7.75 3.96 -6.89
C GLY A 51 8.21 2.75 -7.70
N HIS A 52 7.88 1.52 -7.28
CA HIS A 52 8.31 0.30 -7.96
C HIS A 52 7.16 -0.53 -8.55
N SER A 53 5.95 -0.39 -8.05
CA SER A 53 4.80 -1.16 -8.51
C SER A 53 4.41 -0.85 -9.95
N ALA A 54 4.51 0.40 -10.36
CA ALA A 54 4.18 0.84 -11.72
C ALA A 54 5.00 0.10 -12.79
N ALA A 55 6.30 -0.04 -12.56
CA ALA A 55 7.20 -0.74 -13.48
C ALA A 55 6.88 -2.23 -13.62
N ILE A 56 6.30 -2.84 -12.59
CA ILE A 56 5.95 -4.28 -12.60
C ILE A 56 4.53 -4.51 -13.10
N ALA A 57 3.60 -3.63 -12.74
CA ALA A 57 2.20 -3.75 -13.11
C ALA A 57 1.98 -3.82 -14.63
N GLN A 58 2.83 -3.17 -15.42
CA GLN A 58 2.77 -3.21 -16.89
C GLN A 58 3.01 -4.61 -17.48
N TYR A 59 3.71 -5.50 -16.76
CA TYR A 59 3.97 -6.88 -17.22
C TYR A 59 2.84 -7.84 -16.87
N VAL A 60 1.90 -7.42 -16.02
CA VAL A 60 0.76 -8.25 -15.64
C VAL A 60 -0.36 -8.10 -16.65
N GLY A 61 -0.83 -9.21 -17.18
CA GLY A 61 -1.85 -9.24 -18.22
C GLY A 61 -3.18 -8.57 -17.79
N PRO A 62 -3.99 -8.12 -18.77
CA PRO A 62 -5.21 -7.37 -18.49
C PRO A 62 -6.30 -8.20 -17.77
N GLN A 63 -6.24 -9.52 -17.87
CA GLN A 63 -7.21 -10.42 -17.24
C GLN A 63 -6.85 -10.78 -15.79
N THR A 64 -5.60 -10.56 -15.38
CA THR A 64 -5.15 -10.83 -14.03
C THR A 64 -5.57 -9.70 -13.10
N THR A 65 -6.18 -10.02 -11.98
CA THR A 65 -6.46 -9.02 -10.93
C THR A 65 -5.16 -8.62 -10.24
N VAL A 66 -4.87 -7.33 -10.16
CA VAL A 66 -3.68 -6.80 -9.46
C VAL A 66 -4.12 -5.99 -8.25
N ILE A 67 -3.59 -6.35 -7.10
CA ILE A 67 -3.81 -5.66 -5.83
C ILE A 67 -2.47 -5.06 -5.40
N ASP A 68 -2.35 -3.72 -5.52
CA ASP A 68 -1.12 -3.01 -5.20
C ASP A 68 -1.14 -2.46 -3.78
N CYS A 69 -0.19 -2.89 -2.95
CA CYS A 69 -0.01 -2.42 -1.58
C CYS A 69 0.93 -1.20 -1.47
N ALA A 70 1.56 -0.77 -2.58
CA ALA A 70 2.36 0.45 -2.62
C ALA A 70 1.48 1.71 -2.79
N ALA A 71 2.11 2.87 -2.89
CA ALA A 71 1.38 4.14 -3.07
C ALA A 71 1.19 4.53 -4.53
N ASP A 72 1.80 3.81 -5.47
CA ASP A 72 1.99 4.22 -6.86
C ASP A 72 0.70 4.57 -7.59
N PHE A 73 -0.41 3.94 -7.21
CA PHE A 73 -1.71 4.11 -7.87
C PHE A 73 -2.80 4.67 -6.97
N ARG A 74 -2.46 5.21 -5.79
CA ARG A 74 -3.44 5.70 -4.81
C ARG A 74 -4.01 7.06 -5.18
N LEU A 75 -3.15 7.99 -5.66
CA LEU A 75 -3.53 9.38 -5.86
C LEU A 75 -4.10 9.61 -7.26
N ARG A 76 -5.22 10.31 -7.34
CA ARG A 76 -5.92 10.60 -8.61
C ARG A 76 -5.20 11.65 -9.43
N ASN A 77 -4.49 12.57 -8.77
CA ASN A 77 -3.90 13.74 -9.41
C ASN A 77 -2.37 13.68 -9.39
N LYS A 78 -1.77 14.02 -10.51
CA LYS A 78 -0.31 14.16 -10.60
C LYS A 78 0.23 15.24 -9.64
N THR A 79 -0.51 16.32 -9.45
CA THR A 79 -0.12 17.42 -8.54
C THR A 79 0.06 16.91 -7.11
N ASP A 80 -0.88 16.09 -6.64
CA ASP A 80 -0.80 15.49 -5.30
C ASP A 80 0.35 14.50 -5.21
N TRP A 81 0.55 13.69 -6.26
CA TRP A 81 1.68 12.79 -6.34
C TRP A 81 3.02 13.52 -6.23
N ASP A 82 3.20 14.59 -7.00
CA ASP A 82 4.42 15.40 -6.98
C ASP A 82 4.66 16.06 -5.61
N ALA A 83 3.59 16.48 -4.93
CA ALA A 83 3.68 17.12 -3.61
C ALA A 83 4.05 16.15 -2.48
N PHE A 84 3.60 14.89 -2.53
CA PHE A 84 3.71 13.96 -1.40
C PHE A 84 4.68 12.81 -1.62
N TYR A 85 4.86 12.35 -2.83
CA TYR A 85 5.73 11.20 -3.17
C TYR A 85 6.86 11.57 -4.13
N GLY A 86 6.56 12.29 -5.20
CA GLY A 86 7.52 12.62 -6.26
C GLY A 86 7.83 11.44 -7.19
N GLY A 87 8.59 11.71 -8.26
CA GLY A 87 8.88 10.73 -9.30
C GLY A 87 7.82 10.67 -10.39
N GLU A 88 7.83 9.60 -11.19
CA GLU A 88 6.88 9.43 -12.29
C GLU A 88 5.48 9.08 -11.77
N TYR A 89 4.46 9.81 -12.24
CA TYR A 89 3.07 9.51 -11.93
C TYR A 89 2.53 8.44 -12.87
N ALA A 90 2.16 7.30 -12.30
CA ALA A 90 1.71 6.14 -13.06
C ALA A 90 0.18 6.07 -13.29
N GLY A 91 -0.56 7.10 -12.87
CA GLY A 91 -2.02 7.09 -12.88
C GLY A 91 -2.62 6.64 -11.55
N HIS A 92 -3.90 6.31 -11.56
CA HIS A 92 -4.61 5.84 -10.37
C HIS A 92 -5.46 4.62 -10.65
N TRP A 93 -5.70 3.83 -9.61
CA TRP A 93 -6.60 2.67 -9.63
C TRP A 93 -7.73 2.86 -8.61
N PRO A 94 -8.84 2.12 -8.73
CA PRO A 94 -9.87 2.09 -7.71
C PRO A 94 -9.29 1.84 -6.32
N TYR A 95 -9.69 2.68 -5.37
CA TYR A 95 -9.17 2.67 -4.00
C TYR A 95 -9.80 1.53 -3.20
N GLY A 96 -9.01 0.71 -2.54
CA GLY A 96 -9.42 -0.54 -1.92
C GLY A 96 -10.16 -0.42 -0.58
N ILE A 97 -11.11 0.53 -0.45
CA ILE A 97 -12.03 0.65 0.71
C ILE A 97 -13.47 0.48 0.21
N PRO A 98 -14.04 -0.74 0.25
CA PRO A 98 -15.39 -0.99 -0.23
C PRO A 98 -16.50 -0.32 0.58
N GLU A 99 -16.18 0.21 1.76
CA GLU A 99 -17.09 0.93 2.65
C GLU A 99 -17.41 2.35 2.19
N ILE A 100 -16.55 2.94 1.33
CA ILE A 100 -16.84 4.24 0.72
C ILE A 100 -18.10 4.10 -0.15
N PRO A 101 -19.08 5.01 -0.02
CA PRO A 101 -20.33 4.95 -0.78
C PRO A 101 -20.09 4.79 -2.29
N GLY A 102 -20.70 3.75 -2.88
CA GLY A 102 -20.55 3.40 -4.30
C GLY A 102 -19.28 2.62 -4.66
N ASN A 103 -18.23 2.67 -3.84
CA ASN A 103 -16.94 2.10 -4.18
C ASN A 103 -16.95 0.55 -4.22
N ARG A 104 -17.79 -0.10 -3.43
CA ARG A 104 -17.97 -1.56 -3.47
C ARG A 104 -18.33 -2.06 -4.87
N GLU A 105 -19.20 -1.35 -5.56
CA GLU A 105 -19.60 -1.72 -6.92
C GLU A 105 -18.48 -1.48 -7.94
N VAL A 106 -17.74 -0.38 -7.80
CA VAL A 106 -16.54 -0.11 -8.61
C VAL A 106 -15.51 -1.23 -8.42
N LEU A 107 -15.22 -1.61 -7.18
CA LEU A 107 -14.25 -2.66 -6.86
C LEU A 107 -14.66 -4.05 -7.35
N ARG A 108 -15.98 -4.33 -7.38
CA ARG A 108 -16.51 -5.61 -7.86
C ARG A 108 -16.14 -5.88 -9.32
N HIS A 109 -16.03 -4.85 -10.12
CA HIS A 109 -15.71 -4.92 -11.55
C HIS A 109 -14.24 -4.55 -11.86
N ALA A 110 -13.47 -4.17 -10.85
CA ALA A 110 -12.08 -3.77 -11.04
C ALA A 110 -11.13 -4.97 -11.03
N ASN A 111 -10.24 -5.02 -12.00
CA ASN A 111 -9.09 -5.93 -12.01
C ASN A 111 -7.77 -5.23 -11.64
N ARG A 112 -7.86 -3.98 -11.20
CA ARG A 112 -6.74 -3.18 -10.67
C ARG A 112 -7.23 -2.48 -9.42
N VAL A 113 -6.55 -2.68 -8.29
CA VAL A 113 -6.94 -2.14 -6.98
C VAL A 113 -5.73 -1.54 -6.28
N ALA A 114 -5.83 -0.28 -5.86
CA ALA A 114 -4.85 0.37 -5.00
C ALA A 114 -5.25 0.19 -3.53
N VAL A 115 -4.42 -0.54 -2.77
CA VAL A 115 -4.66 -0.74 -1.33
C VAL A 115 -4.30 0.54 -0.57
N PRO A 116 -5.20 1.06 0.29
CA PRO A 116 -4.93 2.25 1.09
C PRO A 116 -3.80 2.02 2.10
N GLY A 117 -3.19 3.11 2.56
CA GLY A 117 -2.29 3.07 3.70
C GLY A 117 -3.04 2.79 5.02
N CYS A 118 -2.30 2.36 6.05
CA CYS A 118 -2.89 2.02 7.35
C CYS A 118 -3.61 3.22 8.01
N PHE A 119 -2.99 4.40 8.00
CA PHE A 119 -3.60 5.61 8.57
C PHE A 119 -4.83 6.07 7.79
N PRO A 120 -4.80 6.24 6.46
CA PRO A 120 -5.99 6.59 5.69
C PRO A 120 -7.12 5.60 5.90
N THR A 121 -6.85 4.29 5.91
CA THR A 121 -7.88 3.27 6.20
C THR A 121 -8.55 3.51 7.55
N ALA A 122 -7.75 3.69 8.61
CA ALA A 122 -8.28 3.88 9.95
C ALA A 122 -9.09 5.19 10.08
N VAL A 123 -8.59 6.27 9.50
CA VAL A 123 -9.27 7.59 9.55
C VAL A 123 -10.56 7.57 8.74
N THR A 124 -10.52 6.99 7.53
CA THR A 124 -11.70 6.89 6.67
C THR A 124 -12.78 6.06 7.34
N LEU A 125 -12.46 4.86 7.80
CA LEU A 125 -13.46 3.98 8.42
C LEU A 125 -14.02 4.55 9.74
N ALA A 126 -13.21 5.29 10.51
CA ALA A 126 -13.68 5.95 11.72
C ALA A 126 -14.58 7.16 11.44
N GLY A 127 -14.22 7.98 10.46
CA GLY A 127 -14.91 9.25 10.18
C GLY A 127 -16.07 9.14 9.19
N LEU A 128 -15.98 8.21 8.24
CA LEU A 128 -16.92 8.08 7.13
C LEU A 128 -18.39 7.98 7.54
N PRO A 129 -18.79 7.16 8.53
CA PRO A 129 -20.19 7.09 8.93
C PRO A 129 -20.75 8.43 9.42
N ALA A 130 -19.95 9.15 10.20
CA ALA A 130 -20.38 10.44 10.75
C ALA A 130 -20.47 11.54 9.67
N VAL A 131 -19.55 11.52 8.70
CA VAL A 131 -19.56 12.45 7.57
C VAL A 131 -20.70 12.10 6.60
N ALA A 132 -20.88 10.83 6.28
CA ALA A 132 -21.92 10.36 5.35
C ALA A 132 -23.35 10.63 5.83
N HIS A 133 -23.56 10.66 7.15
CA HIS A 133 -24.84 11.02 7.78
C HIS A 133 -24.93 12.49 8.22
N GLU A 134 -24.00 13.33 7.77
CA GLU A 134 -23.97 14.78 8.07
C GLU A 134 -23.94 15.12 9.58
N LEU A 135 -23.47 14.18 10.41
CA LEU A 135 -23.37 14.37 11.85
C LEU A 135 -22.20 15.28 12.25
N ILE A 136 -21.19 15.37 11.38
CA ILE A 136 -20.02 16.22 11.57
C ILE A 136 -19.65 16.90 10.24
N LYS A 137 -18.95 18.03 10.33
CA LYS A 137 -18.34 18.64 9.15
C LYS A 137 -17.16 17.78 8.67
N PRO A 138 -16.85 17.78 7.34
CA PRO A 138 -15.73 17.02 6.79
C PRO A 138 -14.36 17.66 7.12
N SER A 139 -14.16 18.06 8.37
CA SER A 139 -12.92 18.63 8.89
C SER A 139 -12.62 17.96 10.22
N LEU A 140 -11.54 17.19 10.26
CA LEU A 140 -11.17 16.36 11.39
C LEU A 140 -9.76 16.72 11.88
N SER A 141 -9.59 16.81 13.21
CA SER A 141 -8.27 16.74 13.82
C SER A 141 -8.03 15.30 14.25
N VAL A 142 -6.96 14.69 13.72
CA VAL A 142 -6.68 13.27 13.92
C VAL A 142 -5.38 13.09 14.69
N ILE A 143 -5.45 12.30 15.77
CA ILE A 143 -4.28 11.77 16.47
C ILE A 143 -4.31 10.26 16.28
N ALA A 144 -3.33 9.72 15.56
CA ALA A 144 -3.23 8.31 15.29
C ALA A 144 -1.88 7.76 15.77
N ILE A 145 -1.92 6.61 16.45
CA ILE A 145 -0.74 5.96 17.03
C ILE A 145 -0.50 4.66 16.28
N THR A 146 0.74 4.39 15.93
CA THR A 146 1.15 3.14 15.27
C THR A 146 2.41 2.57 15.90
N GLY A 147 2.58 1.25 15.80
CA GLY A 147 3.81 0.56 16.17
C GLY A 147 4.90 0.69 15.09
N VAL A 148 6.14 0.45 15.47
CA VAL A 148 7.31 0.51 14.59
C VAL A 148 7.26 -0.49 13.42
N SER A 149 6.50 -1.56 13.56
CA SER A 149 6.31 -2.56 12.48
C SER A 149 5.69 -1.95 11.21
N GLY A 150 4.91 -0.86 11.34
CA GLY A 150 4.34 -0.12 10.22
C GLY A 150 5.38 0.65 9.39
N ALA A 151 6.57 0.87 9.90
CA ALA A 151 7.65 1.59 9.21
C ALA A 151 8.39 0.76 8.15
N GLY A 152 8.03 -0.53 8.00
CA GLY A 152 8.65 -1.45 7.05
C GLY A 152 9.87 -2.18 7.59
N LYS A 153 10.55 -2.94 6.72
CA LYS A 153 11.68 -3.83 7.10
C LYS A 153 13.05 -3.17 7.12
N LYS A 154 13.16 -1.90 6.71
CA LYS A 154 14.46 -1.23 6.68
C LYS A 154 14.93 -0.94 8.09
N ALA A 155 16.03 -1.56 8.51
CA ALA A 155 16.64 -1.30 9.79
C ALA A 155 17.15 0.15 9.86
N SER A 156 16.83 0.84 10.95
CA SER A 156 17.35 2.17 11.25
C SER A 156 17.51 2.35 12.77
N VAL A 157 18.43 3.21 13.17
CA VAL A 157 18.67 3.50 14.60
C VAL A 157 17.36 3.97 15.28
N ALA A 158 16.60 4.82 14.63
CA ALA A 158 15.33 5.34 15.16
C ALA A 158 14.23 4.28 15.38
N GLN A 159 14.44 3.06 14.90
CA GLN A 159 13.50 1.93 15.03
C GLN A 159 14.03 0.81 15.94
N LEU A 160 15.21 1.01 16.55
CA LEU A 160 15.73 0.07 17.53
C LEU A 160 14.80 -0.02 18.74
N GLY A 161 14.70 -1.21 19.33
CA GLY A 161 13.90 -1.41 20.54
C GLY A 161 14.30 -0.45 21.66
N ALA A 162 15.58 -0.17 21.85
CA ALA A 162 16.09 0.78 22.83
C ALA A 162 15.57 2.22 22.63
N GLU A 163 15.24 2.60 21.40
CA GLU A 163 14.72 3.93 21.05
C GLU A 163 13.19 4.01 21.08
N THR A 164 12.51 2.88 20.89
CA THR A 164 11.06 2.83 20.67
C THR A 164 10.29 2.24 21.85
N MET A 165 10.89 1.38 22.68
CA MET A 165 10.23 0.79 23.83
C MET A 165 9.97 1.84 24.91
N GLY A 166 8.69 2.03 25.26
CA GLY A 166 8.28 3.02 26.27
C GLY A 166 8.35 4.48 25.79
N ASN A 167 8.53 4.71 24.49
CA ASN A 167 8.65 6.04 23.90
C ASN A 167 7.56 6.31 22.83
N LEU A 168 7.21 7.59 22.67
CA LEU A 168 6.34 8.09 21.60
C LEU A 168 7.11 9.14 20.79
N LYS A 169 7.15 8.98 19.48
CA LYS A 169 7.80 9.91 18.58
C LYS A 169 6.80 10.45 17.57
N ALA A 170 6.78 11.77 17.38
CA ALA A 170 5.98 12.40 16.34
C ALA A 170 6.45 11.91 14.96
N TYR A 171 5.49 11.47 14.14
CA TYR A 171 5.75 10.96 12.80
C TYR A 171 4.94 11.77 11.79
N LYS A 172 5.64 12.49 10.91
CA LYS A 172 5.10 13.31 9.80
C LYS A 172 3.77 14.01 10.13
N PRO A 173 3.73 14.90 11.16
CA PRO A 173 2.50 15.62 11.49
C PRO A 173 2.01 16.43 10.28
N CYS A 174 0.73 16.39 9.98
CA CYS A 174 0.00 17.13 8.93
C CYS A 174 0.10 16.64 7.48
N LEU A 175 1.11 15.90 7.06
CA LEU A 175 1.30 15.56 5.64
C LEU A 175 0.61 14.28 5.18
N LEU A 176 0.37 13.31 6.08
CA LEU A 176 -0.19 11.99 5.72
C LEU A 176 -1.70 12.03 5.44
N TYR A 177 -2.42 13.00 5.99
CA TYR A 177 -3.89 13.03 5.96
C TYR A 177 -4.47 13.91 4.87
N THR A 178 -3.70 14.87 4.37
CA THR A 178 -4.18 15.77 3.31
C THR A 178 -4.17 15.11 1.93
N SER A 179 -3.28 14.16 1.68
CA SER A 179 -3.16 13.51 0.37
C SER A 179 -4.18 12.40 0.16
N ASP A 180 -4.23 11.42 1.07
CA ASP A 180 -5.10 10.25 0.89
C ASP A 180 -6.58 10.58 1.20
N ALA A 181 -6.84 11.51 2.14
CA ALA A 181 -8.20 11.94 2.46
C ALA A 181 -8.76 12.99 1.48
N ALA A 182 -7.92 13.75 0.78
CA ALA A 182 -8.38 14.67 -0.27
C ALA A 182 -8.88 13.92 -1.51
N ASP A 183 -8.31 12.76 -1.79
CA ASP A 183 -8.67 11.91 -2.93
C ASP A 183 -10.08 11.29 -2.75
N GLU A 184 -10.52 11.09 -1.53
CA GLU A 184 -11.83 10.50 -1.21
C GLU A 184 -12.99 11.51 -1.22
N ARG A 185 -12.70 12.83 -1.21
CA ARG A 185 -13.71 13.89 -1.25
C ARG A 185 -14.12 14.32 -2.66
N SER A 186 -13.43 13.85 -3.68
CA SER A 186 -13.63 14.31 -5.08
C SER A 186 -14.58 13.42 -5.86
N SER A 187 -15.32 12.53 -5.19
CA SER A 187 -16.35 11.66 -5.79
C SER A 187 -17.76 12.07 -5.40
#